data_6e106235359e84e07983b24b0e4efb5a
#
_entry.id   6e106235359e84e07983b24b0e4efb5a
#
_cell.length_a   1.000
_cell.length_b   1.000
_cell.length_c   1.000
_cell.angle_alpha   90.00
_cell.angle_beta   90.00
_cell.angle_gamma   90.00
#
_symmetry.space_group_name_H-M   'P 1'
#
loop_
_entity.id
_entity.type
_entity.pdbx_description
1 polymer ?
#
loop_
_entity_poly.entity_id
_entity_poly.type
_entity_poly.pdbx_seq_one_letter_code
_entity_poly.pdbx_strand_id
1 'polypeptide(L)'
;EVERACDALLAEDEDAPLARIHGDLWAGNLLFSPEGPRFIDPAAHGGHPLTDIAMLELFGAPYFDAIVDGYLGAGGTLGSGWRARIPVHQLHPLAVHATTHGPSYGSALVRAARDVVSGLSS
;
A
#
# COMPACT_ATOMS: atom_id res chain seq x y z
N GLU A 1 -0.36 19.02 -6.68
CA GLU A 1 -0.46 18.12 -5.51
C GLU A 1 0.01 16.70 -5.84
N VAL A 2 -0.47 16.11 -6.94
CA VAL A 2 -0.08 14.75 -7.33
C VAL A 2 1.43 14.66 -7.61
N GLU A 3 2.01 15.63 -8.32
CA GLU A 3 3.45 15.66 -8.58
C GLU A 3 4.27 15.69 -7.30
N ARG A 4 3.90 16.54 -6.34
CA ARG A 4 4.58 16.60 -5.03
C ARG A 4 4.45 15.30 -4.25
N ALA A 5 3.30 14.64 -4.36
CA ALA A 5 3.10 13.34 -3.73
C ALA A 5 3.97 12.25 -4.39
N CYS A 6 4.16 12.32 -5.70
CA CYS A 6 5.06 11.40 -6.41
C CYS A 6 6.52 11.60 -6.01
N ASP A 7 6.95 12.84 -5.78
CA ASP A 7 8.30 13.13 -5.27
C ASP A 7 8.50 12.49 -3.88
N ALA A 8 7.49 12.54 -3.02
CA ALA A 8 7.53 11.89 -1.73
C ALA A 8 7.63 10.37 -1.85
N LEU A 9 6.94 9.77 -2.82
CA LEU A 9 7.01 8.33 -3.07
C LEU A 9 8.43 7.91 -3.51
N LEU A 10 9.05 8.69 -4.39
CA LEU A 10 10.43 8.43 -4.81
C LEU A 10 11.41 8.51 -3.63
N ALA A 11 11.23 9.47 -2.74
CA ALA A 11 12.06 9.60 -1.55
C ALA A 11 11.87 8.41 -0.57
N GLU A 12 10.67 7.85 -0.47
CA GLU A 12 10.41 6.65 0.32
C GLU A 12 11.26 5.46 -0.15
N ASP A 13 11.34 5.25 -1.45
CA ASP A 13 12.08 4.12 -2.02
C ASP A 13 13.59 4.20 -1.74
N GLU A 14 14.14 5.40 -1.59
CA GLU A 14 15.56 5.58 -1.31
C GLU A 14 15.95 5.14 0.11
N ASP A 15 15.04 5.23 1.08
CA ASP A 15 15.33 5.03 2.49
C ASP A 15 14.94 3.64 3.01
N ALA A 16 14.26 2.83 2.22
CA ALA A 16 13.75 1.53 2.66
C ALA A 16 14.57 0.37 2.08
N PRO A 17 14.85 -0.68 2.89
CA PRO A 17 15.42 -1.89 2.33
C PRO A 17 14.43 -2.54 1.39
N LEU A 18 14.92 -3.04 0.25
CA LEU A 18 14.09 -3.79 -0.68
C LEU A 18 13.61 -5.08 -0.04
N ALA A 19 12.34 -5.38 -0.22
CA ALA A 19 11.74 -6.64 0.17
C ALA A 19 11.12 -7.31 -1.05
N ARG A 20 10.94 -8.62 -0.99
CA ARG A 20 10.10 -9.30 -1.98
C ARG A 20 8.66 -9.08 -1.60
N ILE A 21 7.92 -8.37 -2.44
CA ILE A 21 6.52 -8.05 -2.21
C ILE A 21 5.61 -8.86 -3.11
N HIS A 22 4.35 -9.02 -2.70
CA HIS A 22 3.33 -9.68 -3.51
C HIS A 22 3.05 -8.87 -4.80
N GLY A 23 2.97 -7.56 -4.67
CA GLY A 23 2.84 -6.65 -5.79
C GLY A 23 1.41 -6.37 -6.24
N ASP A 24 0.45 -7.20 -5.84
CA ASP A 24 -0.98 -7.03 -6.15
C ASP A 24 -1.84 -7.55 -4.98
N LEU A 25 -1.49 -7.14 -3.77
CA LEU A 25 -2.09 -7.66 -2.55
C LEU A 25 -3.33 -6.87 -2.14
N TRP A 26 -4.45 -7.20 -2.75
CA TRP A 26 -5.76 -6.71 -2.33
C TRP A 26 -6.61 -7.89 -1.84
N ALA A 27 -7.75 -7.59 -1.20
CA ALA A 27 -8.56 -8.62 -0.54
C ALA A 27 -8.99 -9.77 -1.48
N GLY A 28 -9.16 -9.50 -2.78
CA GLY A 28 -9.49 -10.51 -3.78
C GLY A 28 -8.38 -11.54 -4.03
N ASN A 29 -7.14 -11.21 -3.69
CA ASN A 29 -5.98 -12.11 -3.79
C ASN A 29 -5.59 -12.72 -2.44
N LEU A 30 -6.47 -12.63 -1.45
CA LEU A 30 -6.30 -13.20 -0.12
C LEU A 30 -7.47 -14.14 0.15
N LEU A 31 -7.20 -15.43 0.19
CA LEU A 31 -8.22 -16.45 0.43
C LEU A 31 -8.13 -16.97 1.86
N PHE A 32 -9.27 -17.09 2.51
CA PHE A 32 -9.38 -17.71 3.82
C PHE A 32 -9.95 -19.12 3.68
N SER A 33 -9.25 -20.09 4.26
CA SER A 33 -9.67 -21.47 4.29
C SER A 33 -9.56 -22.04 5.70
N PRO A 34 -10.14 -23.23 5.99
CA PRO A 34 -9.95 -23.87 7.31
C PRO A 34 -8.49 -24.12 7.68
N GLU A 35 -7.60 -24.17 6.69
CA GLU A 35 -6.17 -24.37 6.88
C GLU A 35 -5.39 -23.07 7.08
N GLY A 36 -6.07 -21.92 6.99
CA GLY A 36 -5.49 -20.60 7.17
C GLY A 36 -5.58 -19.73 5.93
N PRO A 37 -5.12 -18.47 6.02
CA PRO A 37 -5.12 -17.56 4.88
C PRO A 37 -4.07 -17.95 3.83
N ARG A 38 -4.39 -17.69 2.55
CA ARG A 38 -3.46 -17.88 1.44
C ARG A 38 -3.47 -16.68 0.53
N PHE A 39 -2.28 -16.27 0.09
CA PHE A 39 -2.11 -15.26 -0.94
C PHE A 39 -2.07 -15.92 -2.32
N ILE A 40 -2.75 -15.32 -3.29
CA ILE A 40 -2.81 -15.83 -4.66
C ILE A 40 -2.47 -14.74 -5.67
N ASP A 41 -2.21 -15.13 -6.91
CA ASP A 41 -1.98 -14.26 -8.06
C ASP A 41 -0.96 -13.14 -7.81
N PRO A 42 0.27 -13.47 -7.35
CA PRO A 42 1.28 -12.46 -7.09
C PRO A 42 1.82 -11.85 -8.38
N ALA A 43 2.11 -10.56 -8.33
CA ALA A 43 2.95 -9.85 -9.28
C ALA A 43 4.31 -9.55 -8.62
N ALA A 44 4.96 -10.58 -8.10
CA ALA A 44 6.08 -10.48 -7.19
C ALA A 44 7.29 -9.76 -7.79
N HIS A 45 7.83 -8.82 -7.04
CA HIS A 45 9.05 -8.09 -7.41
C HIS A 45 9.70 -7.52 -6.13
N GLY A 46 10.90 -6.98 -6.27
CA GLY A 46 11.52 -6.24 -5.18
C GLY A 46 10.86 -4.87 -5.03
N GLY A 47 10.52 -4.50 -3.81
CA GLY A 47 9.86 -3.23 -3.55
C GLY A 47 9.80 -2.88 -2.08
N HIS A 48 9.15 -1.77 -1.78
CA HIS A 48 8.96 -1.33 -0.41
C HIS A 48 7.88 -2.18 0.26
N PRO A 49 8.15 -2.76 1.44
CA PRO A 49 7.19 -3.66 2.09
C PRO A 49 5.84 -3.00 2.43
N LEU A 50 5.82 -1.69 2.66
CA LEU A 50 4.59 -0.96 2.94
C LEU A 50 3.61 -0.93 1.76
N THR A 51 4.09 -1.14 0.53
CA THR A 51 3.25 -1.15 -0.67
C THR A 51 2.14 -2.21 -0.59
N ASP A 52 2.46 -3.43 -0.16
CA ASP A 52 1.47 -4.49 0.01
C ASP A 52 0.44 -4.15 1.09
N ILE A 53 0.91 -3.64 2.21
CA ILE A 53 0.05 -3.25 3.35
C ILE A 53 -0.89 -2.11 2.94
N ALA A 54 -0.36 -1.13 2.21
CA ALA A 54 -1.15 0.01 1.73
C ALA A 54 -2.26 -0.44 0.77
N MET A 55 -2.00 -1.42 -0.08
CA MET A 55 -3.01 -1.96 -0.98
C MET A 55 -4.10 -2.72 -0.23
N LEU A 56 -3.75 -3.51 0.78
CA LEU A 56 -4.75 -4.17 1.63
C LEU A 56 -5.68 -3.16 2.31
N GLU A 57 -5.13 -2.07 2.82
CA GLU A 57 -5.93 -1.03 3.47
C GLU A 57 -6.83 -0.30 2.48
N LEU A 58 -6.32 0.03 1.29
CA LEU A 58 -7.03 0.82 0.28
C LEU A 58 -8.37 0.19 -0.14
N PHE A 59 -8.36 -1.09 -0.43
CA PHE A 59 -9.54 -1.82 -0.90
C PHE A 59 -10.31 -2.51 0.21
N GLY A 60 -9.86 -2.34 1.47
CA GLY A 60 -10.44 -2.99 2.63
C GLY A 60 -10.13 -4.48 2.66
N ALA A 61 -9.48 -4.93 3.70
CA ALA A 61 -9.25 -6.35 3.93
C ALA A 61 -9.79 -6.73 5.29
N PRO A 62 -10.55 -7.85 5.40
CA PRO A 62 -10.95 -8.33 6.70
C PRO A 62 -9.70 -8.68 7.52
N TYR A 63 -9.75 -8.40 8.81
CA TYR A 63 -8.64 -8.67 9.73
C TYR A 63 -7.34 -7.93 9.39
N PHE A 64 -7.43 -6.74 8.81
CA PHE A 64 -6.26 -5.94 8.42
C PHE A 64 -5.25 -5.79 9.57
N ASP A 65 -5.71 -5.39 10.76
CA ASP A 65 -4.81 -5.20 11.91
C ASP A 65 -4.14 -6.50 12.34
N ALA A 66 -4.85 -7.62 12.31
CA ALA A 66 -4.28 -8.93 12.63
C ALA A 66 -3.22 -9.35 11.61
N ILE A 67 -3.43 -9.05 10.32
CA ILE A 67 -2.46 -9.32 9.25
C ILE A 67 -1.18 -8.51 9.48
N VAL A 68 -1.31 -7.23 9.78
CA VAL A 68 -0.16 -6.35 10.07
C VAL A 68 0.58 -6.83 11.31
N ASP A 69 -0.14 -7.15 12.39
CA ASP A 69 0.47 -7.63 13.63
C ASP A 69 1.23 -8.95 13.40
N GLY A 70 0.67 -9.86 12.59
CA GLY A 70 1.33 -11.09 12.20
C GLY A 70 2.61 -10.87 11.43
N TYR A 71 2.59 -9.93 10.47
CA TYR A 71 3.75 -9.56 9.69
C TYR A 71 4.89 -9.00 10.58
N LEU A 72 4.56 -8.06 11.45
CA LEU A 72 5.53 -7.46 12.35
C LEU A 72 6.04 -8.48 13.38
N GLY A 73 5.16 -9.34 13.91
CA GLY A 73 5.52 -10.38 14.86
C GLY A 73 6.45 -11.45 14.27
N ALA A 74 6.38 -11.68 12.96
CA ALA A 74 7.25 -12.62 12.25
C ALA A 74 8.60 -12.01 11.85
N GLY A 75 8.88 -10.77 12.22
CA GLY A 75 10.14 -10.08 11.95
C GLY A 75 10.10 -9.12 10.77
N GLY A 76 8.93 -8.88 10.19
CA GLY A 76 8.75 -7.88 9.15
C GLY A 76 8.96 -6.47 9.69
N THR A 77 9.35 -5.55 8.81
CA THR A 77 9.58 -4.15 9.18
C THR A 77 8.85 -3.22 8.23
N LEU A 78 8.21 -2.20 8.77
CA LEU A 78 7.51 -1.17 7.99
C LEU A 78 8.08 0.23 8.23
N GLY A 79 9.03 0.35 9.15
CA GLY A 79 9.60 1.63 9.52
C GLY A 79 8.78 2.39 10.55
N SER A 80 9.40 3.38 11.18
CA SER A 80 8.75 4.25 12.15
C SER A 80 7.72 5.15 11.45
N GLY A 81 6.53 5.27 12.05
CA GLY A 81 5.47 6.12 11.49
C GLY A 81 4.85 5.59 10.19
N TRP A 82 4.88 4.31 9.96
CA TRP A 82 4.42 3.70 8.71
C TRP A 82 2.95 3.98 8.39
N ARG A 83 2.09 4.09 9.41
CA ARG A 83 0.65 4.36 9.18
C ARG A 83 0.43 5.70 8.48
N ALA A 84 1.20 6.72 8.83
CA ALA A 84 1.12 8.03 8.20
C ALA A 84 1.64 8.02 6.75
N ARG A 85 2.42 7.01 6.37
CA ARG A 85 2.97 6.88 5.01
C ARG A 85 2.15 5.97 4.09
N ILE A 86 1.08 5.35 4.58
CA ILE A 86 0.18 4.54 3.76
C ILE A 86 -0.30 5.30 2.51
N PRO A 87 -0.78 6.56 2.60
CA PRO A 87 -1.26 7.27 1.40
C PRO A 87 -0.22 7.40 0.29
N VAL A 88 1.07 7.53 0.63
CA VAL A 88 2.15 7.58 -0.37
C VAL A 88 2.14 6.31 -1.23
N HIS A 89 2.00 5.16 -0.60
CA HIS A 89 2.03 3.86 -1.26
C HIS A 89 0.71 3.48 -1.94
N GLN A 90 -0.34 4.28 -1.76
CA GLN A 90 -1.63 4.11 -2.44
C GLN A 90 -1.73 4.89 -3.76
N LEU A 91 -0.79 5.79 -4.04
CA LEU A 91 -0.84 6.66 -5.21
C LEU A 91 -0.83 5.86 -6.52
N HIS A 92 0.07 4.90 -6.66
CA HIS A 92 0.19 4.10 -7.88
C HIS A 92 -1.07 3.24 -8.14
N PRO A 93 -1.54 2.42 -7.20
CA PRO A 93 -2.75 1.63 -7.44
C PRO A 93 -3.99 2.49 -7.70
N LEU A 94 -4.11 3.65 -7.05
CA LEU A 94 -5.22 4.57 -7.34
C LEU A 94 -5.11 5.17 -8.74
N ALA A 95 -3.91 5.52 -9.19
CA ALA A 95 -3.69 6.03 -10.53
C ALA A 95 -4.06 4.98 -11.59
N VAL A 96 -3.64 3.73 -11.39
CA VAL A 96 -3.99 2.62 -12.28
C VAL A 96 -5.50 2.43 -12.34
N HIS A 97 -6.18 2.41 -11.20
CA HIS A 97 -7.64 2.23 -11.15
C HIS A 97 -8.38 3.43 -11.74
N ALA A 98 -7.87 4.65 -11.59
CA ALA A 98 -8.46 5.84 -12.21
C ALA A 98 -8.47 5.76 -13.75
N THR A 99 -7.43 5.16 -14.33
CA THR A 99 -7.34 4.99 -15.78
C THR A 99 -8.18 3.83 -16.31
N THR A 100 -8.41 2.80 -15.50
CA THR A 100 -9.07 1.55 -15.93
C THR A 100 -10.52 1.41 -15.46
N HIS A 101 -10.89 2.04 -14.34
CA HIS A 101 -12.19 1.84 -13.69
C HIS A 101 -13.02 3.12 -13.51
N GLY A 102 -12.48 4.28 -13.92
CA GLY A 102 -13.26 5.51 -14.06
C GLY A 102 -12.99 6.60 -13.00
N PRO A 103 -13.79 7.71 -13.07
CA PRO A 103 -13.48 8.96 -12.37
C PRO A 103 -13.54 8.90 -10.84
N SER A 104 -14.30 7.97 -10.26
CA SER A 104 -14.38 7.82 -8.80
C SER A 104 -13.01 7.53 -8.16
N TYR A 105 -12.17 6.77 -8.87
CA TYR A 105 -10.80 6.51 -8.42
C TYR A 105 -9.89 7.72 -8.61
N GLY A 106 -10.18 8.58 -9.58
CA GLY A 106 -9.49 9.87 -9.74
C GLY A 106 -9.68 10.78 -8.54
N SER A 107 -10.90 10.85 -8.00
CA SER A 107 -11.18 11.61 -6.78
C SER A 107 -10.45 11.03 -5.57
N ALA A 108 -10.39 9.72 -5.46
CA ALA A 108 -9.64 9.03 -4.40
C ALA A 108 -8.13 9.29 -4.54
N LEU A 109 -7.60 9.32 -5.75
CA LEU A 109 -6.19 9.63 -6.02
C LEU A 109 -5.85 11.06 -5.56
N VAL A 110 -6.67 12.03 -5.90
CA VAL A 110 -6.46 13.43 -5.49
C VAL A 110 -6.50 13.55 -3.96
N ARG A 111 -7.43 12.87 -3.32
CA ARG A 111 -7.53 12.85 -1.86
C ARG A 111 -6.28 12.26 -1.20
N ALA A 112 -5.81 11.13 -1.70
CA ALA A 112 -4.57 10.53 -1.21
C ALA A 112 -3.37 11.44 -1.42
N ALA A 113 -3.27 12.10 -2.58
CA ALA A 113 -2.20 13.05 -2.86
C ALA A 113 -2.21 14.25 -1.90
N ARG A 114 -3.40 14.76 -1.56
CA ARG A 114 -3.54 15.83 -0.57
C ARG A 114 -3.08 15.39 0.82
N ASP A 115 -3.43 14.17 1.21
CA ASP A 115 -3.01 13.61 2.50
C ASP A 115 -1.48 13.49 2.58
N VAL A 116 -0.85 13.05 1.49
CA VAL A 116 0.62 12.98 1.42
C VAL A 116 1.25 14.38 1.56
N VAL A 117 0.75 15.35 0.82
CA VAL A 117 1.28 16.72 0.86
C VAL A 117 1.07 17.35 2.23
N SER A 118 -0.08 17.13 2.86
CA SER A 118 -0.35 17.59 4.23
C SER A 118 0.62 16.99 5.24
N GLY A 119 0.94 15.70 5.09
CA GLY A 119 1.91 15.01 5.93
C GLY A 119 3.32 15.57 5.79
N LEU A 120 3.70 16.03 4.59
CA LEU A 120 5.00 16.66 4.35
C LEU A 120 5.13 18.03 5.00
N SER A 121 4.02 18.69 5.26
CA SER A 121 3.98 20.04 5.84
C SER A 121 3.96 20.05 7.37
N SER A 122 3.85 18.90 7.99
CA SER A 122 3.77 18.75 9.44
C SER A 122 5.09 18.21 10.11
#